data_f3ce85718ce38aaeae092d651a35c4f5
#
_entry.id   f3ce85718ce38aaeae092d651a35c4f5
#
_cell.length_a   1.000
_cell.length_b   1.000
_cell.length_c   1.000
_cell.angle_alpha   90.00
_cell.angle_beta   90.00
_cell.angle_gamma   90.00
#
_symmetry.space_group_name_H-M   'P 1'
#
loop_
_entity.id
_entity.type
_entity.pdbx_description
1 polymer ?
#
loop_
_entity_poly.entity_id
_entity_poly.type
_entity_poly.pdbx_seq_one_letter_code
_entity_poly.pdbx_strand_id
1 'polypeptide(L)'
;MASEEKAIIAALERRRSQRKLYTEYYSVIPDKTKPPSDGNLGPYPWQVDFHNAGLEFPERLLMAGNRVGKTRTASAEVAIHATGQYPQWWKGRRFTNPTKAWVAAETNEDIKNVIQTMLLGQQGEHGTGWIPKDRIDGVSYRQAGIPEVMETIRVRHATGGISLITAKTYQMEVRGFRSESLDLFWGDELIPMDIYTESLTRLLDRRGIMIVTFTPTKGATDVVRHFMEAKEGSGIYMKNVTWRDISHLDEKEKERMINSYPVHERDTRVNGLPMLGSGAVFPVSDESISILPFEIPSHWARINGMDFGIDHPAAGVFCAHDRDTDTFYVYDGYKMPGETPVYHAAAMKKHGEWIPNAWPHDGLQREKSSNIALKDQYRKHGLYMLRDYATFPPNHHQDPNGNSREAGLIEMYEYMRTGKFKVFSVMNQWFEEKRMYHRDNGLVIAKYDDLLSATRYAFMMRRHATVKPPATPVKPKFRGPIVGGRRYG
;
A
#
# COMPACT_ATOMS: atom_id res chain seq x y z
N MET A 1 -14.79 -4.73 -57.06
CA MET A 1 -13.76 -5.78 -57.01
C MET A 1 -12.52 -5.37 -56.20
N ALA A 2 -11.64 -4.44 -56.65
CA ALA A 2 -10.43 -4.07 -55.87
C ALA A 2 -10.67 -3.48 -54.47
N SER A 3 -11.84 -2.85 -54.22
CA SER A 3 -12.22 -2.31 -52.90
C SER A 3 -12.72 -3.40 -51.96
N GLU A 4 -13.44 -4.39 -52.48
CA GLU A 4 -13.96 -5.52 -51.69
C GLU A 4 -12.82 -6.50 -51.34
N GLU A 5 -11.89 -6.72 -52.25
CA GLU A 5 -10.73 -7.56 -52.04
C GLU A 5 -9.80 -6.99 -50.96
N LYS A 6 -9.57 -5.67 -50.98
CA LYS A 6 -8.86 -4.97 -49.89
C LYS A 6 -9.59 -5.04 -48.54
N ALA A 7 -10.91 -4.95 -48.55
CA ALA A 7 -11.71 -5.08 -47.31
C ALA A 7 -11.68 -6.53 -46.76
N ILE A 8 -11.72 -7.51 -47.65
CA ILE A 8 -11.59 -8.93 -47.27
C ILE A 8 -10.19 -9.26 -46.77
N ILE A 9 -9.14 -8.73 -47.40
CA ILE A 9 -7.75 -8.89 -46.92
C ILE A 9 -7.57 -8.22 -45.57
N ALA A 10 -8.04 -6.99 -45.40
CA ALA A 10 -7.98 -6.30 -44.12
C ALA A 10 -8.79 -7.02 -43.01
N ALA A 11 -9.93 -7.63 -43.37
CA ALA A 11 -10.72 -8.43 -42.41
C ALA A 11 -10.04 -9.76 -42.07
N LEU A 12 -9.34 -10.38 -43.05
CA LEU A 12 -8.54 -11.60 -42.82
C LEU A 12 -7.28 -11.30 -42.00
N GLU A 13 -6.64 -10.18 -42.26
CA GLU A 13 -5.46 -9.73 -41.46
C GLU A 13 -5.87 -9.37 -40.06
N ARG A 14 -7.01 -8.67 -39.86
CA ARG A 14 -7.61 -8.45 -38.54
C ARG A 14 -7.95 -9.77 -37.84
N ARG A 15 -8.60 -10.72 -38.50
CA ARG A 15 -8.86 -12.06 -37.94
C ARG A 15 -7.60 -12.81 -37.59
N ARG A 16 -6.52 -12.65 -38.37
CA ARG A 16 -5.22 -13.27 -38.13
C ARG A 16 -4.50 -12.60 -36.94
N SER A 17 -4.58 -11.30 -36.82
CA SER A 17 -4.07 -10.54 -35.67
C SER A 17 -4.85 -10.86 -34.37
N GLN A 18 -6.17 -11.07 -34.46
CA GLN A 18 -7.04 -11.44 -33.36
C GLN A 18 -6.79 -12.87 -32.84
N ARG A 19 -6.58 -13.84 -33.74
CA ARG A 19 -6.10 -15.17 -33.36
C ARG A 19 -4.72 -15.10 -32.70
N LYS A 20 -3.88 -14.20 -33.15
CA LYS A 20 -2.54 -13.97 -32.65
C LYS A 20 -2.53 -13.46 -31.22
N LEU A 21 -3.41 -12.53 -30.86
CA LEU A 21 -3.52 -11.95 -29.52
C LEU A 21 -3.81 -13.02 -28.45
N TYR A 22 -4.78 -13.90 -28.71
CA TYR A 22 -5.16 -14.98 -27.82
C TYR A 22 -4.10 -16.09 -27.74
N THR A 23 -3.60 -16.56 -28.90
CA THR A 23 -2.65 -17.69 -28.94
C THR A 23 -1.23 -17.29 -28.56
N GLU A 24 -0.78 -16.08 -28.90
CA GLU A 24 0.57 -15.61 -28.58
C GLU A 24 0.71 -15.18 -27.12
N TYR A 25 -0.30 -14.52 -26.55
CA TYR A 25 -0.28 -14.16 -25.13
C TYR A 25 -0.21 -15.38 -24.22
N TYR A 26 -0.85 -16.49 -24.60
CA TYR A 26 -0.89 -17.69 -23.79
C TYR A 26 0.24 -18.68 -24.04
N SER A 27 0.90 -18.62 -25.16
CA SER A 27 1.94 -19.60 -25.56
C SER A 27 3.38 -19.10 -25.34
N VAL A 28 3.61 -17.81 -25.18
CA VAL A 28 4.96 -17.23 -25.14
C VAL A 28 5.15 -16.42 -23.86
N ILE A 29 6.12 -16.83 -23.05
CA ILE A 29 6.62 -16.00 -21.94
C ILE A 29 7.63 -15.03 -22.55
N PRO A 30 7.42 -13.69 -22.45
CA PRO A 30 8.35 -12.74 -23.06
C PRO A 30 9.70 -12.76 -22.34
N ASP A 31 10.76 -12.67 -23.14
CA ASP A 31 12.10 -12.38 -22.63
C ASP A 31 12.09 -10.98 -21.97
N LYS A 32 12.41 -10.92 -20.67
CA LYS A 32 12.47 -9.67 -19.89
C LYS A 32 13.41 -8.62 -20.50
N THR A 33 14.40 -9.05 -21.28
CA THR A 33 15.46 -8.20 -21.77
C THR A 33 15.13 -7.51 -23.09
N LYS A 34 14.04 -7.91 -23.76
CA LYS A 34 13.62 -7.34 -25.01
C LYS A 34 12.34 -6.54 -24.84
N PRO A 35 12.29 -5.28 -25.34
CA PRO A 35 11.00 -4.62 -25.49
C PRO A 35 10.10 -5.54 -26.33
N PRO A 36 8.78 -5.53 -26.14
CA PRO A 36 7.89 -6.26 -27.01
C PRO A 36 8.12 -5.72 -28.42
N SER A 37 8.97 -6.45 -29.18
CA SER A 37 9.12 -6.21 -30.60
C SER A 37 7.75 -6.41 -31.22
N ASP A 38 7.41 -5.64 -32.24
CA ASP A 38 6.16 -5.65 -32.95
C ASP A 38 5.55 -7.06 -33.01
N GLY A 39 4.58 -7.34 -32.16
CA GLY A 39 3.84 -8.60 -32.10
C GLY A 39 4.14 -9.55 -30.93
N ASN A 40 5.06 -9.28 -30.01
CA ASN A 40 5.22 -10.12 -28.81
C ASN A 40 4.23 -9.66 -27.71
N LEU A 41 3.06 -10.28 -27.67
CA LEU A 41 1.96 -9.97 -26.75
C LEU A 41 1.88 -10.94 -25.56
N GLY A 42 2.93 -11.72 -25.33
CA GLY A 42 3.00 -12.66 -24.22
C GLY A 42 2.92 -11.99 -22.85
N PRO A 43 2.54 -12.74 -21.79
CA PRO A 43 2.47 -12.19 -20.44
C PRO A 43 3.86 -11.86 -19.91
N TYR A 44 3.96 -10.77 -19.17
CA TYR A 44 5.14 -10.49 -18.35
C TYR A 44 5.33 -11.58 -17.27
N PRO A 45 6.56 -11.85 -16.84
CA PRO A 45 6.80 -12.82 -15.77
C PRO A 45 6.00 -12.55 -14.50
N TRP A 46 5.83 -11.28 -14.10
CA TRP A 46 5.01 -10.91 -12.95
C TRP A 46 3.51 -11.25 -13.14
N GLN A 47 3.01 -11.24 -14.39
CA GLN A 47 1.64 -11.66 -14.70
C GLN A 47 1.50 -13.18 -14.56
N VAL A 48 2.49 -13.93 -15.03
CA VAL A 48 2.56 -15.40 -14.86
C VAL A 48 2.59 -15.74 -13.36
N ASP A 49 3.43 -15.05 -12.58
CA ASP A 49 3.50 -15.22 -11.11
C ASP A 49 2.15 -14.94 -10.45
N PHE A 50 1.50 -13.83 -10.83
CA PHE A 50 0.19 -13.46 -10.28
C PHE A 50 -0.90 -14.50 -10.58
N HIS A 51 -0.95 -15.01 -11.81
CA HIS A 51 -1.88 -16.07 -12.20
C HIS A 51 -1.60 -17.37 -11.44
N ASN A 52 -0.33 -17.75 -11.33
CA ASN A 52 0.07 -18.99 -10.66
C ASN A 52 -0.15 -18.95 -9.15
N ALA A 53 -0.05 -17.77 -8.53
CA ALA A 53 -0.38 -17.57 -7.11
C ALA A 53 -1.83 -17.96 -6.78
N GLY A 54 -2.74 -17.96 -7.78
CA GLY A 54 -4.14 -18.38 -7.60
C GLY A 54 -4.34 -19.85 -7.24
N LEU A 55 -3.29 -20.70 -7.24
CA LEU A 55 -3.35 -22.05 -6.72
C LEU A 55 -3.46 -22.07 -5.19
N GLU A 56 -2.72 -21.21 -4.52
CA GLU A 56 -2.58 -21.17 -3.07
C GLU A 56 -3.39 -20.03 -2.42
N PHE A 57 -3.55 -18.93 -3.16
CA PHE A 57 -4.15 -17.70 -2.66
C PHE A 57 -5.49 -17.42 -3.37
N PRO A 58 -6.62 -17.73 -2.71
CA PRO A 58 -7.96 -17.45 -3.26
C PRO A 58 -8.26 -15.96 -3.36
N GLU A 59 -7.63 -15.12 -2.54
CA GLU A 59 -7.80 -13.67 -2.55
C GLU A 59 -6.53 -12.98 -3.05
N ARG A 60 -6.63 -12.27 -4.18
CA ARG A 60 -5.44 -11.64 -4.80
C ARG A 60 -5.70 -10.21 -5.18
N LEU A 61 -4.77 -9.32 -4.76
CA LEU A 61 -4.73 -7.92 -5.14
C LEU A 61 -3.55 -7.66 -6.10
N LEU A 62 -3.86 -7.11 -7.26
CA LEU A 62 -2.87 -6.56 -8.19
C LEU A 62 -2.90 -5.03 -8.10
N MET A 63 -2.02 -4.48 -7.31
CA MET A 63 -1.85 -3.05 -7.14
C MET A 63 -0.69 -2.56 -8.01
N ALA A 64 -0.89 -1.53 -8.81
CA ALA A 64 0.17 -1.11 -9.71
C ALA A 64 -0.01 0.31 -10.23
N GLY A 65 1.05 0.87 -10.78
CA GLY A 65 1.02 2.13 -11.50
C GLY A 65 0.07 2.13 -12.70
N ASN A 66 -0.11 3.30 -13.30
CA ASN A 66 -0.94 3.43 -14.49
C ASN A 66 -0.31 2.70 -15.69
N ARG A 67 -1.15 2.14 -16.58
CA ARG A 67 -0.75 1.52 -17.86
C ARG A 67 0.22 0.33 -17.76
N VAL A 68 0.38 -0.30 -16.61
CA VAL A 68 1.22 -1.51 -16.46
C VAL A 68 0.52 -2.80 -16.94
N GLY A 69 -0.80 -2.76 -17.17
CA GLY A 69 -1.55 -3.92 -17.67
C GLY A 69 -2.38 -4.67 -16.61
N LYS A 70 -2.79 -4.01 -15.51
CA LYS A 70 -3.65 -4.61 -14.47
C LYS A 70 -4.93 -5.23 -15.02
N THR A 71 -5.77 -4.39 -15.62
CA THR A 71 -7.06 -4.79 -16.20
C THR A 71 -6.87 -5.86 -17.28
N ARG A 72 -5.79 -5.77 -18.08
CA ARG A 72 -5.41 -6.79 -19.06
C ARG A 72 -5.14 -8.14 -18.39
N THR A 73 -4.42 -8.17 -17.27
CA THR A 73 -4.11 -9.39 -16.52
C THR A 73 -5.37 -10.06 -16.01
N ALA A 74 -6.22 -9.31 -15.31
CA ALA A 74 -7.44 -9.87 -14.72
C ALA A 74 -8.45 -10.31 -15.78
N SER A 75 -8.64 -9.52 -16.85
CA SER A 75 -9.56 -9.90 -17.95
C SER A 75 -9.09 -11.14 -18.68
N ALA A 76 -7.77 -11.32 -18.87
CA ALA A 76 -7.19 -12.55 -19.40
C ALA A 76 -7.52 -13.76 -18.52
N GLU A 77 -7.35 -13.64 -17.20
CA GLU A 77 -7.66 -14.73 -16.25
C GLU A 77 -9.14 -15.09 -16.24
N VAL A 78 -10.03 -14.09 -16.25
CA VAL A 78 -11.49 -14.32 -16.38
C VAL A 78 -11.81 -15.11 -17.65
N ALA A 79 -11.21 -14.72 -18.79
CA ALA A 79 -11.45 -15.41 -20.07
C ALA A 79 -10.88 -16.84 -20.08
N ILE A 80 -9.72 -17.07 -19.46
CA ILE A 80 -9.10 -18.41 -19.31
C ILE A 80 -10.04 -19.33 -18.52
N HIS A 81 -10.54 -18.86 -17.39
CA HIS A 81 -11.45 -19.66 -16.55
C HIS A 81 -12.80 -19.87 -17.23
N ALA A 82 -13.34 -18.86 -17.90
CA ALA A 82 -14.62 -18.98 -18.59
C ALA A 82 -14.56 -19.91 -19.80
N THR A 83 -13.46 -19.93 -20.54
CA THR A 83 -13.25 -20.81 -21.71
C THR A 83 -12.76 -22.21 -21.30
N GLY A 84 -12.15 -22.36 -20.13
CA GLY A 84 -11.46 -23.58 -19.70
C GLY A 84 -10.19 -23.88 -20.52
N GLN A 85 -9.68 -22.91 -21.27
CA GLN A 85 -8.49 -23.04 -22.11
C GLN A 85 -7.27 -22.47 -21.39
N TYR A 86 -6.54 -23.34 -20.68
CA TYR A 86 -5.37 -22.96 -19.89
C TYR A 86 -4.09 -23.06 -20.70
N PRO A 87 -3.22 -22.01 -20.68
CA PRO A 87 -1.91 -22.06 -21.33
C PRO A 87 -1.00 -23.13 -20.71
N GLN A 88 0.04 -23.56 -21.46
CA GLN A 88 0.98 -24.57 -20.96
C GLN A 88 1.76 -24.12 -19.71
N TRP A 89 2.06 -22.83 -19.60
CA TRP A 89 2.75 -22.26 -18.44
C TRP A 89 1.87 -22.10 -17.19
N TRP A 90 0.54 -22.32 -17.30
CA TRP A 90 -0.42 -22.11 -16.22
C TRP A 90 -0.26 -23.16 -15.11
N LYS A 91 0.16 -22.74 -13.94
CA LYS A 91 0.26 -23.55 -12.72
C LYS A 91 -0.76 -23.14 -11.65
N GLY A 92 -1.53 -22.08 -11.90
CA GLY A 92 -2.57 -21.59 -11.02
C GLY A 92 -3.78 -22.52 -10.93
N ARG A 93 -4.80 -22.05 -10.22
CA ARG A 93 -6.05 -22.79 -10.09
C ARG A 93 -6.67 -23.08 -11.47
N ARG A 94 -7.31 -24.24 -11.60
CA ARG A 94 -8.07 -24.63 -12.80
C ARG A 94 -9.49 -25.01 -12.40
N PHE A 95 -10.47 -24.53 -13.16
CA PHE A 95 -11.85 -25.01 -13.09
C PHE A 95 -12.09 -26.02 -14.20
N THR A 96 -12.60 -27.18 -13.83
CA THR A 96 -12.88 -28.29 -14.76
C THR A 96 -14.32 -28.29 -15.27
N ASN A 97 -15.14 -27.38 -14.76
CA ASN A 97 -16.53 -27.20 -15.14
C ASN A 97 -16.77 -25.74 -15.58
N PRO A 98 -17.85 -25.47 -16.33
CA PRO A 98 -18.26 -24.12 -16.63
C PRO A 98 -18.37 -23.23 -15.39
N THR A 99 -17.85 -22.00 -15.47
CA THR A 99 -17.72 -21.10 -14.34
C THR A 99 -18.82 -20.03 -14.34
N LYS A 100 -19.17 -19.59 -13.11
CA LYS A 100 -19.94 -18.37 -12.88
C LYS A 100 -19.02 -17.28 -12.34
N ALA A 101 -18.86 -16.21 -13.09
CA ALA A 101 -18.01 -15.08 -12.73
C ALA A 101 -18.80 -13.78 -12.65
N TRP A 102 -18.48 -12.96 -11.67
CA TRP A 102 -18.86 -11.55 -11.70
C TRP A 102 -17.61 -10.70 -12.00
N VAL A 103 -17.82 -9.70 -12.85
CA VAL A 103 -16.84 -8.64 -13.15
C VAL A 103 -17.45 -7.31 -12.78
N ALA A 104 -16.76 -6.52 -11.96
CA ALA A 104 -17.33 -5.31 -11.40
C ALA A 104 -16.39 -4.11 -11.57
N ALA A 105 -16.98 -2.93 -11.80
CA ALA A 105 -16.29 -1.65 -11.88
C ALA A 105 -17.11 -0.53 -11.24
N GLU A 106 -16.55 0.69 -11.17
CA GLU A 106 -17.20 1.83 -10.52
C GLU A 106 -18.48 2.22 -11.26
N THR A 107 -18.44 2.34 -12.60
CA THR A 107 -19.56 2.83 -13.43
C THR A 107 -19.91 1.90 -14.59
N ASN A 108 -21.06 2.18 -15.21
CA ASN A 108 -21.47 1.50 -16.45
C ASN A 108 -20.56 1.85 -17.63
N GLU A 109 -20.02 3.08 -17.67
CA GLU A 109 -19.01 3.50 -18.64
C GLU A 109 -17.75 2.65 -18.53
N ASP A 110 -17.28 2.38 -17.32
CA ASP A 110 -16.08 1.54 -17.09
C ASP A 110 -16.34 0.09 -17.52
N ILE A 111 -17.53 -0.43 -17.23
CA ILE A 111 -17.94 -1.75 -17.75
C ILE A 111 -17.87 -1.75 -19.27
N LYS A 112 -18.48 -0.78 -19.95
CA LYS A 112 -18.57 -0.73 -21.42
C LYS A 112 -17.20 -0.51 -22.06
N ASN A 113 -16.51 0.54 -21.63
CA ASN A 113 -15.32 1.03 -22.32
C ASN A 113 -14.06 0.23 -21.96
N VAL A 114 -14.02 -0.40 -20.78
CA VAL A 114 -12.84 -1.12 -20.29
C VAL A 114 -13.11 -2.62 -20.26
N ILE A 115 -13.95 -3.11 -19.36
CA ILE A 115 -14.12 -4.56 -19.12
C ILE A 115 -14.73 -5.27 -20.35
N GLN A 116 -15.80 -4.74 -20.90
CA GLN A 116 -16.46 -5.30 -22.09
C GLN A 116 -15.51 -5.31 -23.29
N THR A 117 -14.80 -4.21 -23.52
CA THR A 117 -13.83 -4.11 -24.61
C THR A 117 -12.68 -5.10 -24.44
N MET A 118 -12.18 -5.29 -23.22
CA MET A 118 -11.13 -6.29 -22.95
C MET A 118 -11.63 -7.71 -23.17
N LEU A 119 -12.82 -8.06 -22.73
CA LEU A 119 -13.36 -9.42 -22.82
C LEU A 119 -13.85 -9.75 -24.23
N LEU A 120 -14.62 -8.87 -24.87
CA LEU A 120 -15.30 -9.13 -26.13
C LEU A 120 -14.61 -8.50 -27.34
N GLY A 121 -13.86 -7.41 -27.16
CA GLY A 121 -13.36 -6.54 -28.23
C GLY A 121 -14.21 -5.32 -28.45
N GLN A 122 -13.87 -4.54 -29.48
CA GLN A 122 -14.60 -3.33 -29.86
C GLN A 122 -16.05 -3.66 -30.22
N GLN A 123 -16.92 -2.67 -30.02
CA GLN A 123 -18.32 -2.79 -30.39
C GLN A 123 -18.47 -3.12 -31.88
N GLY A 124 -19.31 -4.14 -32.20
CA GLY A 124 -19.44 -4.67 -33.55
C GLY A 124 -18.33 -5.64 -33.98
N GLU A 125 -17.25 -5.79 -33.20
CA GLU A 125 -16.12 -6.68 -33.48
C GLU A 125 -15.91 -7.73 -32.37
N HIS A 126 -16.99 -8.33 -31.87
CA HIS A 126 -16.91 -9.34 -30.81
C HIS A 126 -16.06 -10.53 -31.22
N GLY A 127 -15.20 -10.98 -30.29
CA GLY A 127 -14.20 -12.02 -30.53
C GLY A 127 -12.80 -11.44 -30.79
N THR A 128 -12.66 -10.09 -30.73
CA THR A 128 -11.38 -9.39 -30.84
C THR A 128 -10.73 -9.15 -29.46
N GLY A 129 -11.50 -9.39 -28.38
CA GLY A 129 -11.01 -9.36 -27.02
C GLY A 129 -10.38 -10.69 -26.56
N TRP A 130 -10.33 -10.90 -25.25
CA TRP A 130 -9.76 -12.13 -24.66
C TRP A 130 -10.60 -13.37 -24.92
N ILE A 131 -11.91 -13.25 -25.16
CA ILE A 131 -12.80 -14.37 -25.45
C ILE A 131 -12.86 -14.55 -26.98
N PRO A 132 -12.36 -15.67 -27.54
CA PRO A 132 -12.40 -15.91 -28.97
C PRO A 132 -13.84 -15.99 -29.47
N LYS A 133 -14.06 -15.59 -30.72
CA LYS A 133 -15.39 -15.53 -31.35
C LYS A 133 -16.14 -16.87 -31.30
N ASP A 134 -15.46 -17.96 -31.53
CA ASP A 134 -16.01 -19.33 -31.51
C ASP A 134 -16.41 -19.78 -30.10
N ARG A 135 -15.94 -19.09 -29.06
CA ARG A 135 -16.31 -19.37 -27.67
C ARG A 135 -17.45 -18.50 -27.17
N ILE A 136 -17.78 -17.41 -27.83
CA ILE A 136 -18.93 -16.57 -27.46
C ILE A 136 -20.20 -17.28 -27.91
N ASP A 137 -21.05 -17.69 -26.95
CA ASP A 137 -22.37 -18.26 -27.20
C ASP A 137 -23.45 -17.20 -27.35
N GLY A 138 -23.34 -16.11 -26.60
CA GLY A 138 -24.23 -14.95 -26.65
C GLY A 138 -23.83 -13.87 -25.66
N VAL A 139 -24.38 -12.68 -25.89
CA VAL A 139 -24.21 -11.50 -25.00
C VAL A 139 -25.58 -10.89 -24.78
N SER A 140 -25.98 -10.71 -23.52
CA SER A 140 -27.12 -9.89 -23.15
C SER A 140 -26.66 -8.50 -22.73
N TYR A 141 -27.50 -7.51 -23.00
CA TYR A 141 -27.24 -6.10 -22.71
C TYR A 141 -28.28 -5.54 -21.76
N ARG A 142 -27.87 -4.60 -20.94
CA ARG A 142 -28.79 -3.88 -20.05
C ARG A 142 -29.84 -3.12 -20.85
N GLN A 143 -31.08 -3.22 -20.39
CA GLN A 143 -32.20 -2.56 -21.08
C GLN A 143 -32.39 -1.10 -20.68
N ALA A 144 -31.82 -0.66 -19.58
CA ALA A 144 -31.89 0.70 -19.06
C ALA A 144 -30.54 1.33 -18.86
N GLY A 145 -30.44 2.62 -18.99
CA GLY A 145 -29.21 3.39 -18.83
C GLY A 145 -28.42 3.55 -20.13
N ILE A 146 -27.10 3.38 -20.06
CA ILE A 146 -26.22 3.52 -21.23
C ILE A 146 -26.46 2.36 -22.21
N PRO A 147 -26.70 2.67 -23.51
CA PRO A 147 -26.95 1.63 -24.51
C PRO A 147 -25.76 0.66 -24.63
N GLU A 148 -26.08 -0.62 -24.86
CA GLU A 148 -25.11 -1.68 -25.18
C GLU A 148 -24.06 -1.95 -24.11
N VAL A 149 -24.35 -1.65 -22.86
CA VAL A 149 -23.56 -2.14 -21.72
C VAL A 149 -23.89 -3.62 -21.53
N MET A 150 -22.88 -4.48 -21.56
CA MET A 150 -23.06 -5.91 -21.31
C MET A 150 -23.71 -6.15 -19.94
N GLU A 151 -24.65 -7.07 -19.90
CA GLU A 151 -25.18 -7.63 -18.66
C GLU A 151 -24.53 -8.98 -18.37
N THR A 152 -24.59 -9.91 -19.33
CA THR A 152 -24.00 -11.23 -19.19
C THR A 152 -23.44 -11.74 -20.51
N ILE A 153 -22.20 -12.25 -20.45
CA ILE A 153 -21.58 -12.99 -21.56
C ILE A 153 -21.73 -14.48 -21.28
N ARG A 154 -22.22 -15.22 -22.26
CA ARG A 154 -22.29 -16.68 -22.28
C ARG A 154 -21.09 -17.20 -23.06
N VAL A 155 -20.26 -18.04 -22.43
CA VAL A 155 -19.00 -18.54 -22.98
C VAL A 155 -19.00 -20.06 -23.04
N ARG A 156 -18.72 -20.66 -24.21
CA ARG A 156 -18.57 -22.10 -24.37
C ARG A 156 -17.30 -22.59 -23.69
N HIS A 157 -17.48 -23.41 -22.66
CA HIS A 157 -16.38 -23.99 -21.90
C HIS A 157 -15.76 -25.19 -22.65
N ALA A 158 -14.45 -25.40 -22.50
CA ALA A 158 -13.72 -26.48 -23.19
C ALA A 158 -14.21 -27.90 -22.83
N THR A 159 -14.74 -28.11 -21.62
CA THR A 159 -15.29 -29.38 -21.16
C THR A 159 -16.75 -29.59 -21.52
N GLY A 160 -17.35 -28.65 -22.26
CA GLY A 160 -18.79 -28.62 -22.57
C GLY A 160 -19.56 -27.75 -21.58
N GLY A 161 -20.76 -27.31 -22.01
CA GLY A 161 -21.59 -26.40 -21.22
C GLY A 161 -21.20 -24.92 -21.38
N ILE A 162 -21.84 -24.05 -20.60
CA ILE A 162 -21.76 -22.61 -20.74
C ILE A 162 -21.31 -21.97 -19.42
N SER A 163 -20.21 -21.26 -19.47
CA SER A 163 -19.79 -20.33 -18.41
C SER A 163 -20.54 -19.00 -18.54
N LEU A 164 -20.76 -18.32 -17.42
CA LEU A 164 -21.45 -17.04 -17.35
C LEU A 164 -20.52 -15.98 -16.76
N ILE A 165 -20.39 -14.84 -17.44
CA ILE A 165 -19.68 -13.67 -16.92
C ILE A 165 -20.70 -12.54 -16.83
N THR A 166 -21.09 -12.15 -15.60
CA THR A 166 -22.09 -11.11 -15.34
C THR A 166 -21.42 -9.83 -14.88
N ALA A 167 -21.77 -8.71 -15.50
CA ALA A 167 -21.25 -7.40 -15.18
C ALA A 167 -22.03 -6.75 -14.04
N LYS A 168 -21.31 -6.21 -13.07
CA LYS A 168 -21.83 -5.46 -11.91
C LYS A 168 -21.20 -4.07 -11.86
N THR A 169 -21.85 -3.12 -11.20
CA THR A 169 -21.26 -1.82 -10.86
C THR A 169 -21.35 -1.59 -9.36
N TYR A 170 -20.38 -0.88 -8.80
CA TYR A 170 -20.42 -0.55 -7.36
C TYR A 170 -21.59 0.36 -7.00
N GLN A 171 -22.16 1.09 -7.99
CA GLN A 171 -23.38 1.87 -7.85
C GLN A 171 -24.63 1.03 -7.50
N MET A 172 -24.60 -0.30 -7.72
CA MET A 172 -25.68 -1.20 -7.31
C MET A 172 -25.73 -1.43 -5.79
N GLU A 173 -24.77 -0.89 -5.06
CA GLU A 173 -24.58 -1.11 -3.63
C GLU A 173 -24.51 -2.61 -3.27
N VAL A 174 -24.36 -2.95 -2.00
CA VAL A 174 -24.28 -4.36 -1.52
C VAL A 174 -25.46 -5.22 -1.97
N ARG A 175 -26.64 -4.61 -2.14
CA ARG A 175 -27.86 -5.34 -2.58
C ARG A 175 -27.69 -6.01 -3.93
N GLY A 176 -26.96 -5.39 -4.84
CA GLY A 176 -26.66 -5.94 -6.16
C GLY A 176 -25.74 -7.18 -6.14
N PHE A 177 -25.11 -7.46 -5.01
CA PHE A 177 -24.12 -8.54 -4.85
C PHE A 177 -24.59 -9.73 -3.99
N ARG A 178 -25.88 -9.85 -3.70
CA ARG A 178 -26.45 -10.86 -2.79
C ARG A 178 -27.06 -12.11 -3.46
N SER A 179 -26.95 -12.30 -4.76
CA SER A 179 -27.88 -13.17 -5.48
C SER A 179 -27.46 -14.61 -5.70
N GLU A 180 -26.16 -14.94 -5.86
CA GLU A 180 -25.73 -16.29 -6.26
C GLU A 180 -24.31 -16.66 -5.80
N SER A 181 -24.01 -17.98 -5.82
CA SER A 181 -22.67 -18.49 -5.53
C SER A 181 -21.78 -18.44 -6.78
N LEU A 182 -20.51 -18.02 -6.61
CA LEU A 182 -19.57 -17.72 -7.68
C LEU A 182 -18.34 -18.62 -7.64
N ASP A 183 -17.77 -18.87 -8.81
CA ASP A 183 -16.45 -19.46 -9.00
C ASP A 183 -15.36 -18.38 -9.05
N LEU A 184 -15.69 -17.17 -9.55
CA LEU A 184 -14.75 -16.06 -9.66
C LEU A 184 -15.45 -14.72 -9.46
N PHE A 185 -14.77 -13.82 -8.74
CA PHE A 185 -15.09 -12.40 -8.70
C PHE A 185 -13.87 -11.58 -9.12
N TRP A 186 -14.06 -10.65 -10.03
CA TRP A 186 -13.07 -9.64 -10.38
C TRP A 186 -13.63 -8.24 -10.16
N GLY A 187 -13.02 -7.49 -9.22
CA GLY A 187 -13.27 -6.08 -9.03
C GLY A 187 -12.15 -5.23 -9.67
N ASP A 188 -12.51 -4.41 -10.66
CA ASP A 188 -11.58 -3.44 -11.26
C ASP A 188 -11.77 -2.08 -10.60
N GLU A 189 -10.66 -1.40 -10.34
CA GLU A 189 -10.55 -0.17 -9.56
C GLU A 189 -11.04 -0.32 -8.11
N LEU A 190 -11.27 0.79 -7.42
CA LEU A 190 -11.55 0.84 -5.98
C LEU A 190 -12.88 0.19 -5.59
N ILE A 191 -12.83 -1.06 -5.15
CA ILE A 191 -13.99 -1.75 -4.59
C ILE A 191 -14.28 -1.27 -3.16
N PRO A 192 -15.53 -0.91 -2.81
CA PRO A 192 -15.96 -0.66 -1.43
C PRO A 192 -15.84 -1.93 -0.55
N MET A 193 -15.45 -1.75 0.71
CA MET A 193 -15.18 -2.88 1.63
C MET A 193 -16.41 -3.75 1.89
N ASP A 194 -17.59 -3.19 1.94
CA ASP A 194 -18.85 -3.90 2.12
C ASP A 194 -19.20 -4.78 0.92
N ILE A 195 -18.96 -4.29 -0.33
CA ILE A 195 -19.12 -5.07 -1.56
C ILE A 195 -18.05 -6.18 -1.62
N TYR A 196 -16.80 -5.87 -1.22
CA TYR A 196 -15.73 -6.84 -1.14
C TYR A 196 -16.11 -8.02 -0.23
N THR A 197 -16.54 -7.73 1.01
CA THR A 197 -16.92 -8.73 2.01
C THR A 197 -18.12 -9.55 1.56
N GLU A 198 -19.15 -8.91 0.97
CA GLU A 198 -20.30 -9.62 0.42
C GLU A 198 -19.91 -10.55 -0.72
N SER A 199 -19.03 -10.11 -1.61
CA SER A 199 -18.53 -10.91 -2.75
C SER A 199 -17.70 -12.10 -2.29
N LEU A 200 -16.90 -11.98 -1.23
CA LEU A 200 -16.20 -13.11 -0.60
C LEU A 200 -17.19 -14.18 -0.12
N THR A 201 -18.29 -13.76 0.49
CA THR A 201 -19.34 -14.70 0.93
C THR A 201 -19.90 -15.52 -0.24
N ARG A 202 -20.03 -14.92 -1.45
CA ARG A 202 -20.53 -15.61 -2.65
C ARG A 202 -19.54 -16.64 -3.20
N LEU A 203 -18.26 -16.52 -2.88
CA LEU A 203 -17.20 -17.42 -3.32
C LEU A 203 -17.04 -18.66 -2.42
N LEU A 204 -17.56 -18.65 -1.19
CA LEU A 204 -17.33 -19.70 -0.19
C LEU A 204 -17.87 -21.06 -0.65
N ASP A 205 -19.12 -21.15 -1.10
CA ASP A 205 -19.78 -22.41 -1.45
C ASP A 205 -19.06 -23.17 -2.57
N ARG A 206 -18.46 -22.41 -3.50
CA ARG A 206 -17.77 -22.97 -4.67
C ARG A 206 -16.25 -22.96 -4.52
N ARG A 207 -15.75 -22.54 -3.35
CA ARG A 207 -14.31 -22.31 -3.13
C ARG A 207 -13.73 -21.46 -4.25
N GLY A 208 -14.45 -20.39 -4.61
CA GLY A 208 -14.10 -19.50 -5.70
C GLY A 208 -12.87 -18.66 -5.40
N ILE A 209 -12.50 -17.82 -6.34
CA ILE A 209 -11.34 -16.91 -6.24
C ILE A 209 -11.78 -15.46 -6.42
N MET A 210 -11.11 -14.57 -5.70
CA MET A 210 -11.25 -13.12 -5.82
C MET A 210 -10.00 -12.51 -6.43
N ILE A 211 -10.21 -11.64 -7.40
CA ILE A 211 -9.17 -10.80 -8.01
C ILE A 211 -9.60 -9.35 -7.84
N VAL A 212 -8.71 -8.52 -7.30
CA VAL A 212 -8.89 -7.07 -7.24
C VAL A 212 -7.74 -6.41 -7.98
N THR A 213 -8.07 -5.48 -8.86
CA THR A 213 -7.07 -4.73 -9.64
C THR A 213 -7.29 -3.24 -9.49
N PHE A 214 -6.30 -2.46 -9.06
CA PHE A 214 -6.47 -1.02 -9.00
C PHE A 214 -5.16 -0.23 -8.94
N THR A 215 -5.27 1.08 -9.25
CA THR A 215 -4.22 2.06 -8.98
C THR A 215 -4.59 2.83 -7.71
N PRO A 216 -3.73 2.88 -6.69
CA PRO A 216 -4.10 3.43 -5.38
C PRO A 216 -4.12 4.97 -5.34
N THR A 217 -4.82 5.60 -6.29
CA THR A 217 -4.91 7.07 -6.42
C THR A 217 -5.74 7.73 -5.33
N LYS A 218 -6.64 6.98 -4.70
CA LYS A 218 -7.45 7.45 -3.55
C LYS A 218 -6.86 6.99 -2.19
N GLY A 219 -5.60 6.54 -2.19
CA GLY A 219 -4.88 6.14 -0.99
C GLY A 219 -5.13 4.70 -0.51
N ALA A 220 -4.76 4.43 0.74
CA ALA A 220 -4.94 3.13 1.37
C ALA A 220 -6.38 2.99 1.88
N THR A 221 -7.27 2.53 1.02
CA THR A 221 -8.65 2.18 1.41
C THR A 221 -8.68 0.98 2.35
N ASP A 222 -9.84 0.70 2.96
CA ASP A 222 -9.99 -0.44 3.87
C ASP A 222 -9.64 -1.77 3.19
N VAL A 223 -9.94 -1.92 1.89
CA VAL A 223 -9.54 -3.11 1.11
C VAL A 223 -8.03 -3.19 0.95
N VAL A 224 -7.35 -2.09 0.63
CA VAL A 224 -5.88 -2.07 0.54
C VAL A 224 -5.25 -2.45 1.86
N ARG A 225 -5.73 -1.87 2.94
CA ARG A 225 -5.25 -2.19 4.29
C ARG A 225 -5.43 -3.66 4.63
N HIS A 226 -6.59 -4.23 4.32
CA HIS A 226 -6.87 -5.66 4.50
C HIS A 226 -5.80 -6.54 3.83
N PHE A 227 -5.38 -6.19 2.61
CA PHE A 227 -4.31 -6.90 1.91
C PHE A 227 -2.91 -6.63 2.49
N MET A 228 -2.62 -5.40 2.90
CA MET A 228 -1.31 -5.02 3.47
C MET A 228 -1.08 -5.62 4.87
N GLU A 229 -2.14 -5.78 5.67
CA GLU A 229 -2.11 -6.32 7.02
C GLU A 229 -2.26 -7.85 7.05
N ALA A 230 -2.39 -8.48 5.89
CA ALA A 230 -2.57 -9.93 5.77
C ALA A 230 -1.39 -10.69 6.39
N LYS A 231 -1.72 -11.61 7.30
CA LYS A 231 -0.71 -12.46 7.95
C LYS A 231 -0.32 -13.61 7.03
N GLU A 232 0.90 -14.12 7.21
CA GLU A 232 1.33 -15.33 6.53
C GLU A 232 0.34 -16.49 6.79
N GLY A 233 -0.03 -17.21 5.73
CA GLY A 233 -1.03 -18.28 5.81
C GLY A 233 -2.49 -17.84 5.75
N SER A 234 -2.80 -16.56 5.61
CA SER A 234 -4.19 -16.06 5.51
C SER A 234 -4.91 -16.39 4.19
N GLY A 235 -4.20 -16.92 3.19
CA GLY A 235 -4.75 -17.15 1.85
C GLY A 235 -4.86 -15.88 0.98
N ILE A 236 -4.25 -14.80 1.42
CA ILE A 236 -4.25 -13.48 0.78
C ILE A 236 -2.92 -13.22 0.10
N TYR A 237 -2.94 -12.75 -1.13
CA TYR A 237 -1.75 -12.39 -1.90
C TYR A 237 -1.86 -10.99 -2.46
N MET A 238 -0.82 -10.20 -2.29
CA MET A 238 -0.71 -8.87 -2.88
C MET A 238 0.52 -8.79 -3.79
N LYS A 239 0.33 -8.34 -5.02
CA LYS A 239 1.41 -8.04 -5.95
C LYS A 239 1.41 -6.55 -6.27
N ASN A 240 2.51 -5.90 -5.99
CA ASN A 240 2.75 -4.54 -6.47
C ASN A 240 3.60 -4.57 -7.74
N VAL A 241 3.22 -3.78 -8.76
CA VAL A 241 3.91 -3.69 -10.06
C VAL A 241 4.17 -2.24 -10.41
N THR A 242 5.38 -1.97 -10.80
CA THR A 242 5.89 -0.62 -11.13
C THR A 242 6.18 -0.49 -12.64
N TRP A 243 6.47 0.72 -13.09
CA TRP A 243 6.94 0.93 -14.47
C TRP A 243 8.31 0.30 -14.77
N ARG A 244 9.07 -0.13 -13.75
CA ARG A 244 10.32 -0.89 -13.92
C ARG A 244 10.08 -2.34 -14.34
N ASP A 245 8.87 -2.85 -14.09
CA ASP A 245 8.49 -4.23 -14.37
C ASP A 245 7.90 -4.40 -15.79
N ILE A 246 7.84 -3.32 -16.56
CA ILE A 246 7.29 -3.29 -17.92
C ILE A 246 8.29 -2.72 -18.93
N SER A 247 8.25 -3.24 -20.15
CA SER A 247 9.13 -2.82 -21.25
C SER A 247 8.39 -2.24 -22.48
N HIS A 248 7.05 -2.19 -22.45
CA HIS A 248 6.26 -1.67 -23.57
C HIS A 248 6.16 -0.13 -23.63
N LEU A 249 6.57 0.56 -22.56
CA LEU A 249 6.75 2.01 -22.55
C LEU A 249 8.24 2.31 -22.65
N ASP A 250 8.63 3.13 -23.60
CA ASP A 250 10.02 3.58 -23.71
C ASP A 250 10.40 4.57 -22.59
N GLU A 251 11.69 4.71 -22.29
CA GLU A 251 12.16 5.51 -21.18
C GLU A 251 11.84 7.02 -21.37
N LYS A 252 11.83 7.52 -22.62
CA LYS A 252 11.48 8.92 -22.90
C LYS A 252 10.00 9.20 -22.64
N GLU A 253 9.12 8.23 -22.98
CA GLU A 253 7.71 8.32 -22.65
C GLU A 253 7.48 8.28 -21.14
N LYS A 254 8.17 7.38 -20.43
CA LYS A 254 8.12 7.31 -18.97
C LYS A 254 8.53 8.64 -18.34
N GLU A 255 9.69 9.20 -18.73
CA GLU A 255 10.16 10.49 -18.23
C GLU A 255 9.17 11.62 -18.50
N ARG A 256 8.63 11.69 -19.74
CA ARG A 256 7.63 12.71 -20.10
C ARG A 256 6.39 12.62 -19.23
N MET A 257 5.89 11.41 -18.99
CA MET A 257 4.71 11.20 -18.16
C MET A 257 4.99 11.49 -16.68
N ILE A 258 6.13 11.07 -16.14
CA ILE A 258 6.53 11.40 -14.75
C ILE A 258 6.54 12.91 -14.55
N ASN A 259 7.11 13.65 -15.50
CA ASN A 259 7.18 15.10 -15.41
C ASN A 259 5.82 15.81 -15.54
N SER A 260 4.83 15.16 -16.17
CA SER A 260 3.46 15.68 -16.27
C SER A 260 2.64 15.46 -14.99
N TYR A 261 3.04 14.54 -14.12
CA TYR A 261 2.32 14.26 -12.89
C TYR A 261 2.72 15.22 -11.77
N PRO A 262 1.77 15.69 -10.94
CA PRO A 262 2.09 16.36 -9.69
C PRO A 262 3.07 15.52 -8.86
N VAL A 263 4.05 16.16 -8.21
CA VAL A 263 5.12 15.45 -7.49
C VAL A 263 4.57 14.44 -6.49
N HIS A 264 3.50 14.79 -5.77
CA HIS A 264 2.86 13.94 -4.77
C HIS A 264 2.10 12.73 -5.36
N GLU A 265 1.77 12.74 -6.66
CA GLU A 265 1.08 11.61 -7.33
C GLU A 265 2.04 10.66 -8.05
N ARG A 266 3.30 11.04 -8.22
CA ARG A 266 4.28 10.27 -9.00
C ARG A 266 4.45 8.86 -8.49
N ASP A 267 4.61 8.68 -7.17
CA ASP A 267 4.79 7.37 -6.56
C ASP A 267 3.57 6.46 -6.74
N THR A 268 2.38 7.01 -6.64
CA THR A 268 1.15 6.25 -6.88
C THR A 268 1.02 5.84 -8.34
N ARG A 269 1.22 6.78 -9.26
CA ARG A 269 0.99 6.56 -10.70
C ARG A 269 2.07 5.75 -11.37
N VAL A 270 3.31 5.82 -10.87
CA VAL A 270 4.49 5.13 -11.41
C VAL A 270 4.77 3.82 -10.67
N ASN A 271 4.80 3.89 -9.34
CA ASN A 271 5.21 2.78 -8.48
C ASN A 271 4.03 1.98 -7.92
N GLY A 272 2.77 2.43 -8.16
CA GLY A 272 1.59 1.76 -7.62
C GLY A 272 1.57 1.74 -6.10
N LEU A 273 2.28 2.66 -5.45
CA LEU A 273 2.26 2.78 -4.00
C LEU A 273 1.04 3.59 -3.58
N PRO A 274 0.28 3.15 -2.57
CA PRO A 274 -0.85 3.91 -2.07
C PRO A 274 -0.35 5.22 -1.50
N MET A 275 -0.54 6.30 -2.26
CA MET A 275 -0.41 7.65 -1.76
C MET A 275 -1.79 8.26 -1.60
N LEU A 276 -1.92 9.07 -0.60
CA LEU A 276 -3.18 9.72 -0.33
C LEU A 276 -3.38 10.86 -1.31
N GLY A 277 -4.53 10.85 -1.97
CA GLY A 277 -5.00 11.89 -2.87
C GLY A 277 -4.99 13.29 -2.22
N SER A 278 -5.83 14.20 -2.69
CA SER A 278 -5.93 15.62 -2.27
C SER A 278 -6.03 15.89 -0.76
N GLY A 279 -6.03 14.85 0.09
CA GLY A 279 -6.06 14.91 1.54
C GLY A 279 -4.78 14.50 2.27
N ALA A 280 -3.65 14.25 1.58
CA ALA A 280 -2.39 13.89 2.27
C ALA A 280 -1.99 14.96 3.28
N VAL A 281 -1.65 14.54 4.53
CA VAL A 281 -1.18 15.47 5.55
C VAL A 281 0.21 16.00 5.18
N PHE A 282 1.07 15.12 4.64
CA PHE A 282 2.42 15.47 4.19
C PHE A 282 2.59 15.22 2.68
N PRO A 283 2.17 16.14 1.80
CA PRO A 283 2.26 16.00 0.35
C PRO A 283 3.68 16.25 -0.18
N VAL A 284 4.67 15.55 0.37
CA VAL A 284 6.06 15.54 -0.09
C VAL A 284 6.46 14.14 -0.52
N SER A 285 7.33 14.00 -1.53
CA SER A 285 7.81 12.69 -1.94
C SER A 285 8.71 12.07 -0.87
N ASP A 286 8.71 10.75 -0.77
CA ASP A 286 9.56 10.03 0.17
C ASP A 286 11.04 10.29 -0.11
N GLU A 287 11.44 10.37 -1.38
CA GLU A 287 12.81 10.64 -1.80
C GLU A 287 13.32 12.00 -1.29
N SER A 288 12.45 13.01 -1.18
CA SER A 288 12.85 14.36 -0.74
C SER A 288 13.26 14.41 0.73
N ILE A 289 12.71 13.52 1.55
CA ILE A 289 12.96 13.44 3.00
C ILE A 289 13.77 12.20 3.40
N SER A 290 13.90 11.22 2.53
CA SER A 290 14.67 9.99 2.79
C SER A 290 16.18 10.26 2.69
N ILE A 291 16.94 9.66 3.61
CA ILE A 291 18.41 9.71 3.59
C ILE A 291 18.98 8.36 3.98
N LEU A 292 20.12 7.99 3.40
CA LEU A 292 20.82 6.76 3.80
C LEU A 292 21.26 6.84 5.26
N PRO A 293 21.18 5.74 6.02
CA PRO A 293 21.61 5.70 7.40
C PRO A 293 23.10 6.07 7.56
N PHE A 294 23.39 6.84 8.58
CA PHE A 294 24.74 7.19 8.99
C PHE A 294 24.83 7.23 10.52
N GLU A 295 26.03 7.23 11.06
CA GLU A 295 26.24 7.35 12.51
C GLU A 295 25.92 8.78 12.98
N ILE A 296 24.94 8.92 13.89
CA ILE A 296 24.54 10.24 14.40
C ILE A 296 25.69 10.87 15.18
N PRO A 297 26.17 12.06 14.79
CA PRO A 297 27.26 12.76 15.47
C PRO A 297 26.99 12.96 16.96
N SER A 298 28.00 12.78 17.79
CA SER A 298 27.87 12.86 19.26
C SER A 298 27.49 14.25 19.76
N HIS A 299 27.81 15.29 19.01
CA HIS A 299 27.48 16.68 19.33
C HIS A 299 26.06 17.10 18.93
N TRP A 300 25.35 16.27 18.15
CA TRP A 300 23.96 16.56 17.84
C TRP A 300 23.06 16.26 19.03
N ALA A 301 22.10 17.15 19.25
CA ALA A 301 21.14 16.99 20.32
C ALA A 301 20.14 15.85 19.97
N ARG A 302 19.78 15.01 20.92
CA ARG A 302 18.87 13.87 20.73
C ARG A 302 17.62 14.02 21.59
N ILE A 303 16.50 13.54 21.09
CA ILE A 303 15.22 13.45 21.75
C ILE A 303 14.47 12.26 21.21
N ASN A 304 13.78 11.53 22.06
CA ASN A 304 12.86 10.47 21.64
C ASN A 304 11.42 10.99 21.70
N GLY A 305 10.55 10.42 20.88
CA GLY A 305 9.10 10.60 20.99
C GLY A 305 8.42 9.28 21.31
N MET A 306 7.37 9.33 22.10
CA MET A 306 6.56 8.16 22.43
C MET A 306 5.09 8.46 22.15
N ASP A 307 4.40 7.48 21.60
CA ASP A 307 2.94 7.43 21.57
C ASP A 307 2.47 6.21 22.39
N PHE A 308 1.59 6.45 23.34
CA PHE A 308 1.13 5.40 24.25
C PHE A 308 -0.08 4.69 23.64
N GLY A 309 0.03 3.39 23.36
CA GLY A 309 -1.07 2.57 22.91
C GLY A 309 -1.52 1.60 24.01
N ILE A 310 -2.84 1.49 24.22
CA ILE A 310 -3.47 0.40 24.97
C ILE A 310 -4.25 -0.46 23.99
N ASP A 311 -5.12 0.14 23.20
CA ASP A 311 -5.90 -0.50 22.13
C ASP A 311 -5.17 -0.42 20.77
N HIS A 312 -4.13 0.41 20.65
CA HIS A 312 -3.26 0.58 19.52
C HIS A 312 -1.82 0.21 19.89
N PRO A 313 -0.94 -0.10 18.92
CA PRO A 313 0.47 -0.34 19.22
C PRO A 313 1.12 0.85 19.90
N ALA A 314 1.85 0.63 20.98
CA ALA A 314 2.75 1.66 21.50
C ALA A 314 3.91 1.86 20.52
N ALA A 315 4.23 3.13 20.24
CA ALA A 315 5.26 3.52 19.31
C ALA A 315 6.31 4.43 19.95
N GLY A 316 7.53 4.30 19.51
CA GLY A 316 8.63 5.18 19.88
C GLY A 316 9.50 5.51 18.69
N VAL A 317 10.00 6.74 18.63
CA VAL A 317 10.95 7.19 17.62
C VAL A 317 12.18 7.79 18.27
N PHE A 318 13.31 7.61 17.60
CA PHE A 318 14.60 8.15 18.01
C PHE A 318 15.00 9.25 17.04
N CYS A 319 15.19 10.46 17.57
CA CYS A 319 15.40 11.64 16.75
C CYS A 319 16.68 12.37 17.15
N ALA A 320 17.28 13.03 16.18
CA ALA A 320 18.41 13.94 16.36
C ALA A 320 18.11 15.29 15.76
N HIS A 321 18.61 16.36 16.37
CA HIS A 321 18.50 17.72 15.90
C HIS A 321 19.89 18.28 15.71
N ASP A 322 20.28 18.48 14.46
CA ASP A 322 21.42 19.27 14.10
C ASP A 322 21.03 20.76 14.21
N ARG A 323 21.54 21.40 15.24
CA ARG A 323 21.21 22.79 15.56
C ARG A 323 21.94 23.81 14.64
N ASP A 324 23.01 23.38 13.99
CA ASP A 324 23.80 24.25 13.11
C ASP A 324 23.05 24.48 11.78
N THR A 325 22.43 23.42 11.25
CA THR A 325 21.63 23.49 10.03
C THR A 325 20.15 23.59 10.30
N ASP A 326 19.72 23.52 11.56
CA ASP A 326 18.32 23.41 11.99
C ASP A 326 17.60 22.26 11.31
N THR A 327 18.28 21.08 11.21
CA THR A 327 17.72 19.91 10.54
C THR A 327 17.36 18.83 11.57
N PHE A 328 16.13 18.34 11.46
CA PHE A 328 15.59 17.29 12.32
C PHE A 328 15.65 15.93 11.62
N TYR A 329 16.20 14.92 12.29
CA TYR A 329 16.39 13.57 11.76
C TYR A 329 15.60 12.56 12.57
N VAL A 330 14.86 11.67 11.89
CA VAL A 330 14.28 10.45 12.48
C VAL A 330 15.16 9.30 12.03
N TYR A 331 15.93 8.70 12.96
CA TYR A 331 16.96 7.75 12.59
C TYR A 331 16.67 6.30 13.00
N ASP A 332 15.71 6.07 13.92
CA ASP A 332 15.27 4.74 14.32
C ASP A 332 13.83 4.81 14.86
N GLY A 333 13.14 3.68 14.89
CA GLY A 333 11.76 3.58 15.35
C GLY A 333 11.43 2.23 15.94
N TYR A 334 10.43 2.22 16.79
CA TYR A 334 9.94 1.06 17.50
C TYR A 334 8.39 1.11 17.53
N LYS A 335 7.77 -0.01 17.20
CA LYS A 335 6.30 -0.15 17.27
C LYS A 335 5.96 -1.57 17.71
N MET A 336 5.19 -1.71 18.79
CA MET A 336 4.79 -3.01 19.30
C MET A 336 3.44 -2.95 20.02
N PRO A 337 2.47 -3.79 19.67
CA PRO A 337 1.19 -3.88 20.36
C PRO A 337 1.27 -4.79 21.58
N GLY A 338 0.44 -4.53 22.59
CA GLY A 338 0.14 -5.50 23.64
C GLY A 338 1.21 -5.71 24.72
N GLU A 339 2.28 -4.92 24.71
CA GLU A 339 3.37 -5.05 25.69
C GLU A 339 3.21 -4.12 26.90
N THR A 340 3.94 -4.42 27.96
CA THR A 340 3.91 -3.67 29.21
C THR A 340 4.87 -2.47 29.19
N PRO A 341 4.67 -1.44 30.04
CA PRO A 341 5.59 -0.30 30.17
C PRO A 341 7.05 -0.69 30.43
N VAL A 342 7.32 -1.86 31.02
CA VAL A 342 8.69 -2.37 31.24
C VAL A 342 9.41 -2.64 29.93
N TYR A 343 8.75 -3.35 29.00
CA TYR A 343 9.31 -3.68 27.70
C TYR A 343 9.50 -2.44 26.82
N HIS A 344 8.49 -1.57 26.81
CA HIS A 344 8.59 -0.31 26.08
C HIS A 344 9.72 0.58 26.61
N ALA A 345 9.86 0.70 27.95
CA ALA A 345 10.96 1.46 28.53
C ALA A 345 12.33 0.87 28.20
N ALA A 346 12.46 -0.46 28.15
CA ALA A 346 13.71 -1.12 27.75
C ALA A 346 14.05 -0.82 26.27
N ALA A 347 13.06 -0.91 25.38
CA ALA A 347 13.23 -0.58 23.97
C ALA A 347 13.64 0.88 23.75
N MET A 348 13.02 1.80 24.46
CA MET A 348 13.31 3.25 24.35
C MET A 348 14.67 3.67 24.89
N LYS A 349 15.33 2.83 25.66
CA LYS A 349 16.71 3.06 26.14
C LYS A 349 17.81 2.61 25.15
N LYS A 350 17.44 2.01 24.04
CA LYS A 350 18.35 1.43 23.04
C LYS A 350 19.53 2.35 22.67
N HIS A 351 19.27 3.65 22.52
CA HIS A 351 20.27 4.63 22.10
C HIS A 351 20.86 5.46 23.25
N GLY A 352 20.40 5.24 24.48
CA GLY A 352 20.93 5.86 25.68
C GLY A 352 19.87 6.34 26.67
N GLU A 353 20.09 6.05 27.95
CA GLU A 353 19.17 6.43 29.04
C GLU A 353 19.14 7.97 29.31
N TRP A 354 20.14 8.68 28.79
CA TRP A 354 20.27 10.14 28.92
C TRP A 354 19.36 10.92 27.98
N ILE A 355 18.76 10.27 26.97
CA ILE A 355 17.93 10.91 25.95
C ILE A 355 16.55 11.21 26.55
N PRO A 356 16.09 12.47 26.51
CA PRO A 356 14.75 12.82 26.99
C PRO A 356 13.68 12.26 26.06
N ASN A 357 12.56 11.83 26.65
CA ASN A 357 11.42 11.28 25.95
C ASN A 357 10.23 12.26 26.02
N ALA A 358 9.78 12.72 24.84
CA ALA A 358 8.56 13.50 24.68
C ALA A 358 7.36 12.54 24.61
N TRP A 359 6.23 12.94 25.20
CA TRP A 359 5.07 12.09 25.40
C TRP A 359 3.76 12.88 25.25
N PRO A 360 2.63 12.25 24.87
CA PRO A 360 1.35 12.89 24.68
C PRO A 360 0.64 13.22 26.00
N HIS A 361 -0.39 14.06 25.92
CA HIS A 361 -1.25 14.42 27.07
C HIS A 361 -1.83 13.19 27.79
N ASP A 362 -2.07 12.09 27.07
CA ASP A 362 -2.62 10.83 27.60
C ASP A 362 -1.71 10.19 28.66
N GLY A 363 -0.43 10.53 28.68
CA GLY A 363 0.49 10.13 29.74
C GLY A 363 0.11 10.61 31.15
N LEU A 364 -0.86 11.54 31.27
CA LEU A 364 -1.47 11.97 32.56
C LEU A 364 -2.56 11.01 33.03
N GLN A 365 -3.09 10.15 32.18
CA GLN A 365 -4.10 9.16 32.56
C GLN A 365 -3.54 8.25 33.65
N ARG A 366 -4.37 7.95 34.63
CA ARG A 366 -4.01 7.11 35.78
C ARG A 366 -4.59 5.71 35.59
N GLU A 367 -3.80 4.72 35.84
CA GLU A 367 -4.26 3.35 35.85
C GLU A 367 -5.22 3.12 37.03
N LYS A 368 -6.37 2.47 36.77
CA LYS A 368 -7.42 2.25 37.77
C LYS A 368 -6.95 1.44 38.98
N SER A 369 -6.02 0.53 38.78
CA SER A 369 -5.53 -0.36 39.86
C SER A 369 -4.48 0.27 40.75
N SER A 370 -3.53 1.03 40.20
CA SER A 370 -2.39 1.61 40.91
C SER A 370 -2.51 3.09 41.21
N ASN A 371 -3.44 3.76 40.56
CA ASN A 371 -3.60 5.25 40.61
C ASN A 371 -2.33 6.02 40.18
N ILE A 372 -1.39 5.35 39.47
CA ILE A 372 -0.14 5.94 39.00
C ILE A 372 -0.36 6.45 37.58
N ALA A 373 0.11 7.69 37.30
CA ALA A 373 0.07 8.20 35.93
C ALA A 373 0.96 7.40 34.99
N LEU A 374 0.53 7.20 33.76
CA LEU A 374 1.23 6.36 32.79
C LEU A 374 2.68 6.82 32.58
N LYS A 375 2.94 8.12 32.47
CA LYS A 375 4.30 8.70 32.40
C LYS A 375 5.18 8.31 33.61
N ASP A 376 4.58 8.19 34.79
CA ASP A 376 5.33 7.88 36.01
C ASP A 376 5.65 6.39 36.12
N GLN A 377 4.86 5.53 35.48
CA GLN A 377 5.22 4.11 35.30
C GLN A 377 6.50 3.98 34.48
N TYR A 378 6.60 4.69 33.35
CA TYR A 378 7.82 4.70 32.55
C TYR A 378 9.03 5.28 33.30
N ARG A 379 8.84 6.33 34.09
CA ARG A 379 9.89 6.87 34.96
C ARG A 379 10.40 5.85 35.99
N LYS A 380 9.52 5.06 36.59
CA LYS A 380 9.90 3.99 37.52
C LYS A 380 10.82 2.95 36.87
N HIS A 381 10.66 2.72 35.56
CA HIS A 381 11.52 1.84 34.79
C HIS A 381 12.78 2.56 34.24
N GLY A 382 13.09 3.76 34.78
CA GLY A 382 14.32 4.49 34.49
C GLY A 382 14.34 5.21 33.14
N LEU A 383 13.18 5.47 32.54
CA LEU A 383 13.09 6.27 31.32
C LEU A 383 13.08 7.77 31.67
N TYR A 384 13.92 8.54 30.98
CA TYR A 384 13.95 9.99 31.18
C TYR A 384 12.75 10.64 30.47
N MET A 385 11.60 10.68 31.13
CA MET A 385 10.39 11.37 30.66
C MET A 385 10.50 12.87 30.89
N LEU A 386 10.23 13.68 29.87
CA LEU A 386 10.14 15.12 30.04
C LEU A 386 9.11 15.48 31.14
N ARG A 387 9.29 16.64 31.76
CA ARG A 387 8.40 17.11 32.83
C ARG A 387 6.97 17.28 32.34
N ASP A 388 6.85 17.95 31.19
CA ASP A 388 5.58 18.31 30.57
C ASP A 388 5.32 17.43 29.35
N TYR A 389 4.04 17.18 29.03
CA TYR A 389 3.66 16.53 27.78
C TYR A 389 3.97 17.42 26.58
N ALA A 390 3.92 16.86 25.38
CA ALA A 390 4.30 17.55 24.16
C ALA A 390 3.45 18.80 23.92
N THR A 391 4.11 19.96 24.00
CA THR A 391 3.52 21.29 23.81
C THR A 391 4.50 22.19 23.07
N PHE A 392 3.98 23.16 22.32
CA PHE A 392 4.76 24.27 21.82
C PHE A 392 5.14 25.28 22.91
N PRO A 393 6.13 26.15 22.67
CA PRO A 393 6.43 27.26 23.58
C PRO A 393 5.23 28.18 23.80
N PRO A 394 5.08 28.84 24.96
CA PRO A 394 3.92 29.65 25.31
C PRO A 394 3.58 30.81 24.36
N ASN A 395 4.34 31.18 23.43
CA ASN A 395 4.09 32.26 22.44
C ASN A 395 4.08 31.76 21.00
N HIS A 396 3.78 30.47 20.78
CA HIS A 396 3.69 29.93 19.43
C HIS A 396 2.44 30.48 18.73
N HIS A 397 2.62 31.17 17.60
CA HIS A 397 1.58 31.94 16.90
C HIS A 397 0.39 31.13 16.39
N GLN A 398 0.49 29.82 16.33
CA GLN A 398 -0.55 28.95 15.76
C GLN A 398 -1.37 28.17 16.78
N ASP A 399 -1.03 28.20 18.08
CA ASP A 399 -1.73 27.41 19.09
C ASP A 399 -1.71 28.07 20.48
N PRO A 400 -2.84 28.67 20.92
CA PRO A 400 -2.97 29.25 22.25
C PRO A 400 -2.87 28.23 23.41
N ASN A 401 -3.20 26.96 23.14
CA ASN A 401 -3.18 25.88 24.14
C ASN A 401 -1.89 25.03 24.07
N GLY A 402 -1.04 25.25 23.07
CA GLY A 402 0.29 24.66 22.94
C GLY A 402 0.33 23.18 22.53
N ASN A 403 -0.79 22.49 22.35
CA ASN A 403 -0.84 21.05 22.06
C ASN A 403 -1.63 20.67 20.80
N SER A 404 -1.93 21.63 19.94
CA SER A 404 -2.67 21.39 18.71
C SER A 404 -1.95 20.41 17.80
N ARG A 405 -2.68 19.36 17.38
CA ARG A 405 -2.20 18.41 16.37
C ARG A 405 -1.87 19.14 15.07
N GLU A 406 -2.76 20.01 14.62
CA GLU A 406 -2.62 20.75 13.37
C GLU A 406 -1.37 21.62 13.32
N ALA A 407 -1.10 22.38 14.38
CA ALA A 407 0.09 23.21 14.45
C ALA A 407 1.38 22.37 14.33
N GLY A 408 1.42 21.21 15.00
CA GLY A 408 2.54 20.28 14.89
C GLY A 408 2.74 19.72 13.48
N LEU A 409 1.65 19.37 12.81
CA LEU A 409 1.70 18.83 11.45
C LEU A 409 2.09 19.89 10.42
N ILE A 410 1.60 21.12 10.55
CA ILE A 410 1.96 22.22 9.66
C ILE A 410 3.45 22.53 9.76
N GLU A 411 4.01 22.61 10.96
CA GLU A 411 5.42 22.90 11.17
C GLU A 411 6.32 21.75 10.66
N MET A 412 5.93 20.47 10.91
CA MET A 412 6.62 19.33 10.34
C MET A 412 6.61 19.37 8.81
N TYR A 413 5.48 19.69 8.21
CA TYR A 413 5.36 19.82 6.76
C TYR A 413 6.26 20.91 6.20
N GLU A 414 6.35 22.08 6.84
CA GLU A 414 7.26 23.14 6.42
C GLU A 414 8.73 22.72 6.51
N TYR A 415 9.12 21.96 7.54
CA TYR A 415 10.47 21.41 7.64
C TYR A 415 10.73 20.36 6.55
N MET A 416 9.76 19.51 6.22
CA MET A 416 9.87 18.55 5.11
C MET A 416 10.03 19.29 3.78
N ARG A 417 9.21 20.30 3.52
CA ARG A 417 9.20 21.08 2.28
C ARG A 417 10.49 21.87 2.07
N THR A 418 11.07 22.35 3.14
CA THR A 418 12.33 23.14 3.12
C THR A 418 13.60 22.27 3.20
N GLY A 419 13.45 20.93 3.22
CA GLY A 419 14.58 20.00 3.28
C GLY A 419 15.22 19.84 4.66
N LYS A 420 14.63 20.44 5.69
CA LYS A 420 15.10 20.41 7.10
C LYS A 420 14.56 19.24 7.90
N PHE A 421 13.79 18.33 7.29
CA PHE A 421 13.29 17.12 7.92
C PHE A 421 13.77 15.92 7.13
N LYS A 422 14.47 15.00 7.80
CA LYS A 422 15.06 13.81 7.17
C LYS A 422 14.70 12.55 7.96
N VAL A 423 14.48 11.47 7.23
CA VAL A 423 14.14 10.15 7.79
C VAL A 423 15.08 9.12 7.19
N PHE A 424 15.64 8.25 8.00
CA PHE A 424 16.51 7.19 7.50
C PHE A 424 15.72 6.22 6.61
N SER A 425 16.28 5.88 5.45
CA SER A 425 15.63 5.07 4.42
C SER A 425 15.21 3.67 4.87
N VAL A 426 15.76 3.19 5.98
CA VAL A 426 15.40 1.91 6.61
C VAL A 426 14.11 1.94 7.43
N MET A 427 13.53 3.14 7.63
CA MET A 427 12.30 3.35 8.41
C MET A 427 11.03 3.03 7.60
N ASN A 428 10.92 1.83 7.05
CA ASN A 428 9.85 1.44 6.15
C ASN A 428 8.45 1.69 6.75
N GLN A 429 8.20 1.28 8.00
CA GLN A 429 6.91 1.46 8.67
C GLN A 429 6.54 2.95 8.85
N TRP A 430 7.53 3.81 9.12
CA TRP A 430 7.30 5.25 9.22
C TRP A 430 6.86 5.85 7.87
N PHE A 431 7.50 5.42 6.77
CA PHE A 431 7.10 5.85 5.43
C PHE A 431 5.72 5.30 5.03
N GLU A 432 5.39 4.08 5.44
CA GLU A 432 4.06 3.51 5.25
C GLU A 432 2.99 4.33 5.96
N GLU A 433 3.18 4.65 7.25
CA GLU A 433 2.27 5.52 8.00
C GLU A 433 2.15 6.90 7.35
N LYS A 434 3.29 7.53 6.92
CA LYS A 434 3.28 8.81 6.21
C LYS A 434 2.40 8.78 4.96
N ARG A 435 2.49 7.72 4.18
CA ARG A 435 1.68 7.56 2.95
C ARG A 435 0.19 7.38 3.27
N MET A 436 -0.14 6.76 4.40
CA MET A 436 -1.51 6.52 4.84
C MET A 436 -2.13 7.71 5.60
N TYR A 437 -1.31 8.68 6.03
CA TYR A 437 -1.76 9.76 6.88
C TYR A 437 -2.48 10.84 6.09
N HIS A 438 -3.80 10.96 6.29
CA HIS A 438 -4.66 11.78 5.45
C HIS A 438 -5.71 12.57 6.21
N ARG A 439 -6.33 13.49 5.47
CA ARG A 439 -7.50 14.25 5.91
C ARG A 439 -8.74 13.73 5.20
N ASP A 440 -9.80 13.57 5.94
CA ASP A 440 -11.14 13.38 5.40
C ASP A 440 -11.99 14.57 5.82
N ASN A 441 -12.68 15.21 4.86
CA ASN A 441 -13.45 16.43 5.08
C ASN A 441 -12.68 17.51 5.87
N GLY A 442 -11.39 17.65 5.64
CA GLY A 442 -10.50 18.60 6.30
C GLY A 442 -9.98 18.19 7.69
N LEU A 443 -10.48 17.10 8.26
CA LEU A 443 -10.04 16.56 9.55
C LEU A 443 -8.97 15.47 9.35
N VAL A 444 -7.90 15.53 10.13
CA VAL A 444 -6.86 14.49 10.13
C VAL A 444 -7.42 13.20 10.71
N ILE A 445 -7.36 12.13 9.93
CA ILE A 445 -7.75 10.79 10.39
C ILE A 445 -6.62 10.19 11.22
N ALA A 446 -6.84 10.07 12.52
CA ALA A 446 -5.92 9.46 13.47
C ALA A 446 -6.06 7.93 13.44
N LYS A 447 -5.53 7.30 12.41
CA LYS A 447 -5.56 5.85 12.24
C LYS A 447 -4.23 5.42 11.64
N TYR A 448 -3.54 4.47 12.28
CA TYR A 448 -2.23 3.98 11.84
C TYR A 448 -1.16 5.08 11.74
N ASP A 449 -1.15 6.02 12.69
CA ASP A 449 -0.25 7.17 12.74
C ASP A 449 0.66 7.15 14.00
N ASP A 450 0.89 5.98 14.58
CA ASP A 450 1.56 5.82 15.88
C ASP A 450 3.00 6.35 15.84
N LEU A 451 3.80 5.97 14.82
CA LEU A 451 5.16 6.49 14.62
C LEU A 451 5.17 7.96 14.23
N LEU A 452 4.19 8.40 13.44
CA LEU A 452 4.05 9.81 13.07
C LEU A 452 3.64 10.67 14.27
N SER A 453 2.73 10.18 15.11
CA SER A 453 2.34 10.84 16.35
C SER A 453 3.52 10.94 17.32
N ALA A 454 4.26 9.84 17.55
CA ALA A 454 5.49 9.85 18.32
C ALA A 454 6.52 10.85 17.75
N THR A 455 6.68 10.89 16.43
CA THR A 455 7.58 11.84 15.73
C THR A 455 7.14 13.28 15.99
N ARG A 456 5.85 13.57 15.88
CA ARG A 456 5.30 14.90 16.14
C ARG A 456 5.58 15.35 17.58
N TYR A 457 5.44 14.47 18.57
CA TYR A 457 5.76 14.81 19.96
C TYR A 457 7.25 15.13 20.16
N ALA A 458 8.14 14.32 19.59
CA ALA A 458 9.58 14.61 19.61
C ALA A 458 9.90 15.94 18.91
N PHE A 459 9.30 16.19 17.76
CA PHE A 459 9.52 17.39 16.95
C PHE A 459 9.03 18.66 17.68
N MET A 460 7.83 18.66 18.26
CA MET A 460 7.30 19.78 19.05
C MET A 460 8.18 20.10 20.26
N MET A 461 8.79 19.07 20.86
CA MET A 461 9.63 19.19 22.06
C MET A 461 11.15 19.25 21.74
N ARG A 462 11.55 19.40 20.46
CA ARG A 462 12.95 19.39 20.03
C ARG A 462 13.84 20.43 20.73
N ARG A 463 13.23 21.50 21.29
CA ARG A 463 13.93 22.47 22.14
C ARG A 463 14.54 21.86 23.40
N HIS A 464 14.00 20.72 23.87
CA HIS A 464 14.47 19.97 25.02
C HIS A 464 15.45 18.83 24.66
N ALA A 465 15.80 18.72 23.37
CA ALA A 465 16.81 17.75 22.94
C ALA A 465 18.16 18.02 23.64
N THR A 466 18.83 16.97 24.09
CA THR A 466 20.09 17.07 24.84
C THR A 466 21.24 16.44 24.07
N VAL A 467 22.45 16.96 24.27
CA VAL A 467 23.69 16.37 23.76
C VAL A 467 24.16 15.32 24.77
N LYS A 468 24.80 14.26 24.26
CA LYS A 468 25.35 13.20 25.12
C LYS A 468 26.26 13.79 26.20
N PRO A 469 25.98 13.56 27.48
CA PRO A 469 26.87 14.03 28.54
C PRO A 469 28.29 13.47 28.35
N PRO A 470 29.33 14.26 28.66
CA PRO A 470 30.70 13.72 28.66
C PRO A 470 30.78 12.57 29.66
N ALA A 471 31.57 11.56 29.36
CA ALA A 471 31.78 10.45 30.26
C ALA A 471 32.33 10.99 31.60
N THR A 472 31.65 10.71 32.70
CA THR A 472 32.11 11.10 34.03
C THR A 472 33.46 10.45 34.26
N PRO A 473 34.53 11.23 34.54
CA PRO A 473 35.82 10.61 34.79
C PRO A 473 35.68 9.68 35.99
N VAL A 474 36.06 8.42 35.80
CA VAL A 474 36.11 7.44 36.88
C VAL A 474 37.11 7.97 37.90
N LYS A 475 36.61 8.44 39.06
CA LYS A 475 37.51 8.81 40.15
C LYS A 475 38.40 7.61 40.45
N PRO A 476 39.72 7.75 40.39
CA PRO A 476 40.62 6.65 40.74
C PRO A 476 40.26 6.21 42.14
N LYS A 477 40.03 4.91 42.35
CA LYS A 477 39.87 4.33 43.68
C LYS A 477 41.19 4.56 44.41
N PHE A 478 41.22 5.52 45.33
CA PHE A 478 42.33 5.72 46.21
C PHE A 478 42.53 4.41 46.98
N ARG A 479 43.54 3.65 46.64
CA ARG A 479 44.06 2.59 47.53
C ARG A 479 44.70 3.30 48.71
N GLY A 480 44.05 3.30 49.84
CA GLY A 480 44.62 3.79 51.06
C GLY A 480 46.01 3.10 51.35
N PRO A 481 46.94 3.77 52.05
CA PRO A 481 48.24 3.24 52.31
C PRO A 481 48.12 1.90 53.07
N ILE A 482 48.84 0.89 52.58
CA ILE A 482 49.00 -0.39 53.29
C ILE A 482 49.79 -0.09 54.57
N VAL A 483 49.13 -0.08 55.73
CA VAL A 483 49.75 0.04 57.03
C VAL A 483 50.49 -1.28 57.27
N GLY A 484 51.77 -1.23 57.05
CA GLY A 484 52.68 -2.35 57.36
C GLY A 484 52.71 -2.59 58.88
N GLY A 485 52.11 -3.73 59.28
CA GLY A 485 52.24 -4.18 60.67
C GLY A 485 53.70 -4.51 61.04
N ARG A 486 54.29 -3.74 61.92
CA ARG A 486 55.55 -4.14 62.64
C ARG A 486 55.21 -5.32 63.55
N ARG A 487 55.81 -6.47 63.28
CA ARG A 487 55.93 -7.53 64.27
C ARG A 487 57.03 -7.10 65.27
N TYR A 488 56.72 -6.98 66.56
CA TYR A 488 57.68 -7.07 67.64
C TYR A 488 57.73 -8.51 68.09
N GLY A 489 58.96 -9.02 68.24
CA GLY A 489 59.34 -10.32 68.77
C GLY A 489 59.17 -10.47 70.27
#